data_78a17dae168dacf2445ac50fe9ab0841
#
_entry.id   78a17dae168dacf2445ac50fe9ab0841
#
_cell.length_a   1.000
_cell.length_b   1.000
_cell.length_c   1.000
_cell.angle_alpha   90.00
_cell.angle_beta   90.00
_cell.angle_gamma   90.00
#
_symmetry.space_group_name_H-M   'P 1'
#
loop_
_entity.id
_entity.type
_entity.pdbx_description
1 polymer ?
#
loop_
_entity_poly.entity_id
_entity_poly.type
_entity_poly.pdbx_seq_one_letter_code
_entity_poly.pdbx_strand_id
1 'polypeptide(L)'
;MNKFNILTFFICLFLTGNVYSAQYEVKMLSSGNGGSMVFEPSVINIQPGDSVKWLNTNPGHNAASINEMMPSGAKAWSGKMNEEIVVEFTEEGVYGYKCTPHYILGMVGLVIVGNPESNLDKSKDFAEQAQSKFAMNKSRFSEYFSLIK
;
A
#
# COMPACT_ATOMS: atom_id res chain seq x y z
N MET A 1 -5.02 70.43 2.92
CA MET A 1 -4.21 69.30 2.40
C MET A 1 -4.67 68.01 3.05
N ASN A 2 -5.57 67.25 2.38
CA ASN A 2 -6.12 66.01 2.91
C ASN A 2 -5.25 64.87 2.46
N LYS A 3 -4.64 64.13 3.43
CA LYS A 3 -3.91 62.86 3.16
C LYS A 3 -4.92 61.75 3.15
N PHE A 4 -5.19 61.20 1.98
CA PHE A 4 -5.98 59.98 1.79
C PHE A 4 -5.06 58.77 2.07
N ASN A 5 -5.31 58.09 3.21
CA ASN A 5 -4.68 56.79 3.49
C ASN A 5 -5.46 55.69 2.76
N ILE A 6 -4.86 55.14 1.70
CA ILE A 6 -5.39 53.96 1.01
C ILE A 6 -4.89 52.73 1.78
N LEU A 7 -5.81 52.11 2.54
CA LEU A 7 -5.58 50.83 3.20
C LEU A 7 -5.80 49.70 2.17
N THR A 8 -4.71 49.19 1.62
CA THR A 8 -4.77 48.07 0.67
C THR A 8 -5.08 46.78 1.44
N PHE A 9 -6.33 46.31 1.30
CA PHE A 9 -6.77 45.04 1.88
C PHE A 9 -6.29 43.89 0.99
N PHE A 10 -5.28 43.14 1.47
CA PHE A 10 -4.78 41.92 0.79
C PHE A 10 -5.74 40.79 1.11
N ILE A 11 -6.64 40.45 0.18
CA ILE A 11 -7.49 39.28 0.26
C ILE A 11 -6.65 38.07 -0.09
N CYS A 12 -6.19 37.30 0.91
CA CYS A 12 -5.64 35.97 0.73
C CYS A 12 -6.76 35.00 0.35
N LEU A 13 -6.85 34.69 -0.94
CA LEU A 13 -7.76 33.66 -1.46
C LEU A 13 -7.19 32.29 -1.09
N PHE A 14 -7.69 31.67 -0.01
CA PHE A 14 -7.40 30.29 0.33
C PHE A 14 -8.11 29.37 -0.68
N LEU A 15 -7.39 28.87 -1.67
CA LEU A 15 -7.85 27.77 -2.52
C LEU A 15 -7.89 26.50 -1.66
N THR A 16 -9.05 26.18 -1.09
CA THR A 16 -9.30 24.87 -0.49
C THR A 16 -9.44 23.84 -1.61
N GLY A 17 -8.32 23.20 -1.96
CA GLY A 17 -8.34 22.04 -2.84
C GLY A 17 -9.11 20.92 -2.16
N ASN A 18 -10.20 20.43 -2.78
CA ASN A 18 -10.84 19.20 -2.35
C ASN A 18 -9.87 18.05 -2.63
N VAL A 19 -9.31 17.44 -1.59
CA VAL A 19 -8.57 16.19 -1.70
C VAL A 19 -9.61 15.07 -1.80
N TYR A 20 -9.79 14.54 -3.01
CA TYR A 20 -10.61 13.34 -3.21
C TYR A 20 -9.75 12.11 -2.88
N SER A 21 -10.18 11.33 -1.90
CA SER A 21 -9.63 10.01 -1.61
C SER A 21 -10.07 9.03 -2.71
N ALA A 22 -9.11 8.32 -3.30
CA ALA A 22 -9.39 7.27 -4.27
C ALA A 22 -9.45 5.89 -3.59
N GLN A 23 -10.22 4.97 -4.17
CA GLN A 23 -10.22 3.57 -3.76
C GLN A 23 -9.69 2.70 -4.90
N TYR A 24 -8.67 1.91 -4.58
CA TYR A 24 -8.04 0.95 -5.48
C TYR A 24 -8.49 -0.47 -5.14
N GLU A 25 -8.53 -1.35 -6.13
CA GLU A 25 -8.93 -2.74 -5.95
C GLU A 25 -7.76 -3.68 -6.21
N VAL A 26 -7.62 -4.71 -5.35
CA VAL A 26 -6.65 -5.79 -5.48
C VAL A 26 -7.39 -7.11 -5.41
N LYS A 27 -7.24 -7.94 -6.44
CA LYS A 27 -7.84 -9.29 -6.50
C LYS A 27 -6.96 -10.29 -5.75
N MET A 28 -7.58 -11.17 -4.99
CA MET A 28 -6.93 -12.33 -4.36
C MET A 28 -7.15 -13.55 -5.26
N LEU A 29 -6.06 -14.10 -5.84
CA LEU A 29 -6.13 -15.12 -6.89
C LEU A 29 -5.29 -16.35 -6.57
N SER A 30 -5.86 -17.52 -6.80
CA SER A 30 -5.10 -18.78 -6.77
C SER A 30 -4.17 -18.91 -7.98
N SER A 31 -4.54 -18.29 -9.12
CA SER A 31 -3.72 -18.19 -10.33
C SER A 31 -4.09 -16.93 -11.09
N GLY A 32 -3.08 -16.19 -11.58
CA GLY A 32 -3.23 -14.96 -12.34
C GLY A 32 -2.03 -14.70 -13.24
N ASN A 33 -1.92 -13.48 -13.77
CA ASN A 33 -0.81 -13.10 -14.68
C ASN A 33 0.57 -13.20 -14.01
N GLY A 34 0.65 -12.94 -12.70
CA GLY A 34 1.87 -13.09 -11.90
C GLY A 34 2.18 -14.51 -11.43
N GLY A 35 1.45 -15.52 -11.92
CA GLY A 35 1.62 -16.94 -11.55
C GLY A 35 0.60 -17.42 -10.53
N SER A 36 0.98 -18.43 -9.74
CA SER A 36 0.11 -19.01 -8.70
C SER A 36 0.20 -18.22 -7.39
N MET A 37 -0.90 -18.24 -6.62
CA MET A 37 -0.99 -17.60 -5.31
C MET A 37 -0.55 -16.14 -5.38
N VAL A 38 -1.37 -15.28 -6.01
CA VAL A 38 -0.99 -13.92 -6.38
C VAL A 38 -2.08 -12.90 -6.03
N PHE A 39 -1.66 -11.69 -5.67
CA PHE A 39 -2.48 -10.49 -5.64
C PHE A 39 -2.38 -9.76 -6.99
N GLU A 40 -3.47 -9.23 -7.52
CA GLU A 40 -3.47 -8.44 -8.76
C GLU A 40 -4.28 -7.15 -8.64
N PRO A 41 -3.61 -5.99 -8.84
CA PRO A 41 -2.17 -5.83 -9.02
C PRO A 41 -1.39 -6.18 -7.73
N SER A 42 -0.16 -6.64 -7.88
CA SER A 42 0.70 -7.02 -6.74
C SER A 42 1.43 -5.85 -6.09
N VAL A 43 1.65 -4.78 -6.86
CA VAL A 43 2.22 -3.51 -6.40
C VAL A 43 1.32 -2.39 -6.86
N ILE A 44 0.92 -1.52 -5.94
CA ILE A 44 0.12 -0.33 -6.24
C ILE A 44 0.75 0.90 -5.61
N ASN A 45 0.67 2.03 -6.32
CA ASN A 45 1.12 3.34 -5.84
C ASN A 45 -0.12 4.20 -5.60
N ILE A 46 -0.24 4.74 -4.40
CA ILE A 46 -1.39 5.54 -3.96
C ILE A 46 -0.91 6.79 -3.21
N GLN A 47 -1.83 7.69 -2.89
CA GLN A 47 -1.56 8.88 -2.09
C GLN A 47 -2.05 8.69 -0.65
N PRO A 48 -1.48 9.42 0.33
CA PRO A 48 -2.03 9.48 1.68
C PRO A 48 -3.51 9.88 1.67
N GLY A 49 -4.35 9.12 2.39
CA GLY A 49 -5.80 9.27 2.42
C GLY A 49 -6.55 8.35 1.44
N ASP A 50 -5.84 7.73 0.48
CA ASP A 50 -6.45 6.72 -0.39
C ASP A 50 -6.68 5.39 0.35
N SER A 51 -7.51 4.55 -0.24
CA SER A 51 -7.84 3.22 0.30
C SER A 51 -7.61 2.10 -0.71
N VAL A 52 -7.38 0.90 -0.19
CA VAL A 52 -7.30 -0.32 -0.98
C VAL A 52 -8.37 -1.28 -0.52
N LYS A 53 -9.12 -1.83 -1.48
CA LYS A 53 -10.08 -2.91 -1.27
C LYS A 53 -9.50 -4.21 -1.82
N TRP A 54 -9.34 -5.21 -0.96
CA TRP A 54 -9.00 -6.57 -1.40
C TRP A 54 -10.26 -7.35 -1.69
N LEU A 55 -10.36 -7.84 -2.94
CA LEU A 55 -11.51 -8.57 -3.45
C LEU A 55 -11.31 -10.08 -3.25
N ASN A 56 -12.30 -10.75 -2.69
CA ASN A 56 -12.32 -12.22 -2.58
C ASN A 56 -12.68 -12.85 -3.93
N THR A 57 -11.77 -12.76 -4.92
CA THR A 57 -11.98 -13.24 -6.29
C THR A 57 -11.95 -14.77 -6.36
N ASN A 58 -11.00 -15.39 -5.66
CA ASN A 58 -10.98 -16.84 -5.45
C ASN A 58 -11.06 -17.15 -3.94
N PRO A 59 -11.71 -18.26 -3.54
CA PRO A 59 -11.79 -18.65 -2.13
C PRO A 59 -10.44 -19.13 -1.59
N GLY A 60 -10.29 -19.10 -0.27
CA GLY A 60 -9.11 -19.61 0.43
C GLY A 60 -8.03 -18.57 0.67
N HIS A 61 -8.33 -17.29 0.49
CA HIS A 61 -7.39 -16.19 0.67
C HIS A 61 -7.85 -15.17 1.72
N ASN A 62 -6.89 -14.40 2.23
CA ASN A 62 -7.10 -13.19 3.00
C ASN A 62 -6.01 -12.16 2.67
N ALA A 63 -6.14 -10.94 3.17
CA ALA A 63 -5.09 -9.94 3.14
C ALA A 63 -4.78 -9.46 4.56
N ALA A 64 -3.51 -9.50 4.92
CA ALA A 64 -3.01 -9.04 6.22
C ALA A 64 -1.69 -8.29 6.05
N SER A 65 -1.49 -7.23 6.84
CA SER A 65 -0.21 -6.50 6.87
C SER A 65 0.95 -7.38 7.34
N ILE A 66 2.15 -7.04 6.86
CA ILE A 66 3.42 -7.52 7.39
C ILE A 66 3.98 -6.37 8.24
N ASN A 67 3.87 -6.49 9.56
CA ASN A 67 4.15 -5.39 10.48
C ASN A 67 5.57 -4.85 10.36
N GLU A 68 6.54 -5.70 10.06
CA GLU A 68 7.94 -5.34 9.87
C GLU A 68 8.17 -4.50 8.60
N MET A 69 7.22 -4.53 7.67
CA MET A 69 7.24 -3.79 6.40
C MET A 69 6.21 -2.65 6.39
N MET A 70 5.97 -2.03 7.52
CA MET A 70 5.07 -0.87 7.64
C MET A 70 5.83 0.37 8.10
N PRO A 71 5.43 1.58 7.66
CA PRO A 71 5.97 2.82 8.18
C PRO A 71 5.55 3.02 9.65
N SER A 72 6.31 3.85 10.36
CA SER A 72 6.01 4.21 11.74
C SER A 72 4.66 4.91 11.84
N GLY A 73 3.86 4.57 12.83
CA GLY A 73 2.53 5.15 13.05
C GLY A 73 1.39 4.48 12.27
N ALA A 74 1.71 3.69 11.26
CA ALA A 74 0.70 2.97 10.48
C ALA A 74 -0.02 1.89 11.30
N LYS A 75 -1.30 1.69 11.00
CA LYS A 75 -2.13 0.68 11.66
C LYS A 75 -2.07 -0.65 10.92
N ALA A 76 -1.76 -1.71 11.65
CA ALA A 76 -1.81 -3.08 11.12
C ALA A 76 -3.26 -3.52 10.85
N TRP A 77 -3.42 -4.40 9.85
CA TRP A 77 -4.71 -5.01 9.52
C TRP A 77 -4.59 -6.51 9.31
N SER A 78 -5.69 -7.21 9.48
CA SER A 78 -5.80 -8.65 9.19
C SER A 78 -7.24 -9.00 8.85
N GLY A 79 -7.51 -9.24 7.56
CA GLY A 79 -8.78 -9.76 7.09
C GLY A 79 -8.95 -11.24 7.47
N LYS A 80 -10.19 -11.66 7.66
CA LYS A 80 -10.54 -13.07 7.84
C LYS A 80 -10.45 -13.81 6.50
N MET A 81 -10.47 -15.13 6.56
CA MET A 81 -10.52 -15.97 5.37
C MET A 81 -11.77 -15.67 4.53
N ASN A 82 -11.57 -15.44 3.22
CA ASN A 82 -12.62 -15.10 2.25
C ASN A 82 -13.32 -13.76 2.51
N GLU A 83 -12.74 -12.90 3.34
CA GLU A 83 -13.29 -11.57 3.61
C GLU A 83 -12.75 -10.55 2.59
N GLU A 84 -13.66 -9.72 2.07
CA GLU A 84 -13.28 -8.46 1.40
C GLU A 84 -13.06 -7.40 2.47
N ILE A 85 -11.91 -6.76 2.45
CA ILE A 85 -11.58 -5.69 3.39
C ILE A 85 -11.18 -4.42 2.66
N VAL A 86 -11.45 -3.28 3.29
CA VAL A 86 -10.99 -1.96 2.84
C VAL A 86 -10.10 -1.38 3.92
N VAL A 87 -8.92 -0.89 3.52
CA VAL A 87 -7.96 -0.25 4.41
C VAL A 87 -7.61 1.11 3.85
N GLU A 88 -7.71 2.15 4.67
CA GLU A 88 -7.24 3.50 4.37
C GLU A 88 -5.78 3.66 4.79
N PHE A 89 -4.98 4.35 3.98
CA PHE A 89 -3.55 4.55 4.17
C PHE A 89 -3.24 6.04 4.36
N THR A 90 -2.83 6.42 5.57
CA THR A 90 -2.55 7.81 5.92
C THR A 90 -1.06 8.14 6.01
N GLU A 91 -0.22 7.16 6.36
CA GLU A 91 1.21 7.36 6.53
C GLU A 91 1.96 7.02 5.24
N GLU A 92 2.89 7.87 4.80
CA GLU A 92 3.73 7.63 3.64
C GLU A 92 4.74 6.51 3.90
N GLY A 93 4.98 5.68 2.90
CA GLY A 93 5.96 4.61 2.96
C GLY A 93 5.55 3.34 2.22
N VAL A 94 6.30 2.28 2.46
CA VAL A 94 6.07 0.93 1.93
C VAL A 94 5.25 0.12 2.93
N TYR A 95 4.18 -0.50 2.44
CA TYR A 95 3.38 -1.46 3.20
C TYR A 95 3.45 -2.82 2.51
N GLY A 96 4.15 -3.77 3.14
CA GLY A 96 4.10 -5.16 2.73
C GLY A 96 2.85 -5.84 3.27
N TYR A 97 2.23 -6.71 2.45
CA TYR A 97 1.10 -7.51 2.89
C TYR A 97 1.18 -8.93 2.33
N LYS A 98 0.41 -9.82 2.92
CA LYS A 98 0.44 -11.25 2.65
C LYS A 98 -0.94 -11.88 2.69
N CYS A 99 -1.08 -13.02 2.03
CA CYS A 99 -2.12 -14.00 2.36
C CYS A 99 -1.58 -14.91 3.46
N THR A 100 -2.25 -14.96 4.61
CA THR A 100 -1.73 -15.69 5.78
C THR A 100 -1.46 -17.18 5.50
N PRO A 101 -2.41 -17.97 4.94
CA PRO A 101 -2.16 -19.39 4.67
C PRO A 101 -1.15 -19.63 3.52
N HIS A 102 -1.04 -18.71 2.58
CA HIS A 102 -0.19 -18.88 1.40
C HIS A 102 1.10 -18.04 1.43
N TYR A 103 1.45 -17.48 2.60
CA TYR A 103 2.67 -16.69 2.77
C TYR A 103 3.92 -17.50 2.42
N ILE A 104 3.97 -18.76 2.87
CA ILE A 104 5.08 -19.68 2.55
C ILE A 104 5.19 -19.97 1.04
N LEU A 105 4.13 -19.79 0.27
CA LEU A 105 4.11 -19.91 -1.19
C LEU A 105 4.45 -18.60 -1.90
N GLY A 106 4.79 -17.56 -1.14
CA GLY A 106 5.10 -16.23 -1.67
C GLY A 106 3.86 -15.44 -2.13
N MET A 107 2.69 -15.68 -1.56
CA MET A 107 1.51 -14.83 -1.82
C MET A 107 1.61 -13.54 -1.02
N VAL A 108 2.25 -12.54 -1.63
CA VAL A 108 2.59 -11.23 -1.05
C VAL A 108 2.30 -10.10 -2.03
N GLY A 109 2.27 -8.87 -1.52
CA GLY A 109 2.15 -7.67 -2.33
C GLY A 109 2.68 -6.44 -1.60
N LEU A 110 2.72 -5.30 -2.31
CA LEU A 110 3.15 -4.01 -1.81
C LEU A 110 2.11 -2.92 -2.10
N VAL A 111 1.85 -2.09 -1.10
CA VAL A 111 1.21 -0.78 -1.29
C VAL A 111 2.27 0.28 -1.02
N ILE A 112 2.48 1.18 -1.97
CA ILE A 112 3.40 2.29 -1.87
C ILE A 112 2.55 3.55 -1.71
N VAL A 113 2.69 4.21 -0.57
CA VAL A 113 1.93 5.41 -0.22
C VAL A 113 2.85 6.62 -0.28
N GLY A 114 2.58 7.55 -1.19
CA GLY A 114 3.39 8.75 -1.36
C GLY A 114 4.88 8.46 -1.50
N ASN A 115 5.72 9.04 -0.63
CA ASN A 115 7.17 8.82 -0.63
C ASN A 115 7.55 7.54 0.13
N PRO A 116 8.16 6.52 -0.52
CA PRO A 116 8.53 5.25 0.11
C PRO A 116 9.76 5.32 1.03
N GLU A 117 10.57 6.37 0.96
CA GLU A 117 11.91 6.42 1.59
C GLU A 117 11.89 6.23 3.11
N SER A 118 10.78 6.56 3.77
CA SER A 118 10.68 6.49 5.24
C SER A 118 11.00 5.10 5.82
N ASN A 119 10.74 4.03 5.06
CA ASN A 119 10.99 2.65 5.49
C ASN A 119 11.40 1.70 4.35
N LEU A 120 11.79 2.23 3.19
CA LEU A 120 12.10 1.44 1.99
C LEU A 120 13.21 0.41 2.26
N ASP A 121 14.35 0.86 2.79
CA ASP A 121 15.51 -0.03 3.02
C ASP A 121 15.18 -1.09 4.06
N LYS A 122 14.56 -0.71 5.18
CA LYS A 122 14.10 -1.66 6.21
C LYS A 122 13.15 -2.71 5.63
N SER A 123 12.24 -2.28 4.76
CA SER A 123 11.28 -3.18 4.11
C SER A 123 11.96 -4.13 3.12
N LYS A 124 12.96 -3.68 2.37
CA LYS A 124 13.78 -4.53 1.48
C LYS A 124 14.55 -5.58 2.26
N ASP A 125 15.23 -5.17 3.32
CA ASP A 125 16.04 -6.08 4.16
C ASP A 125 15.16 -7.19 4.77
N PHE A 126 13.99 -6.83 5.28
CA PHE A 126 13.03 -7.81 5.78
C PHE A 126 12.52 -8.73 4.68
N ALA A 127 12.16 -8.17 3.52
CA ALA A 127 11.63 -8.91 2.39
C ALA A 127 12.62 -9.95 1.84
N GLU A 128 13.92 -9.64 1.78
CA GLU A 128 14.97 -10.57 1.40
C GLU A 128 15.04 -11.77 2.35
N GLN A 129 15.02 -11.50 3.65
CA GLN A 129 15.03 -12.56 4.67
C GLN A 129 13.75 -13.41 4.59
N ALA A 130 12.60 -12.80 4.38
CA ALA A 130 11.31 -13.49 4.29
C ALA A 130 11.23 -14.38 3.05
N GLN A 131 11.56 -13.84 1.86
CA GLN A 131 11.45 -14.59 0.60
C GLN A 131 12.43 -15.77 0.51
N SER A 132 13.56 -15.72 1.21
CA SER A 132 14.50 -16.86 1.29
C SER A 132 13.85 -18.12 1.86
N LYS A 133 12.80 -17.96 2.67
CA LYS A 133 12.05 -19.03 3.33
C LYS A 133 10.84 -19.51 2.50
N PHE A 134 10.52 -18.83 1.41
CA PHE A 134 9.38 -19.25 0.57
C PHE A 134 9.66 -20.60 -0.09
N ALA A 135 8.65 -21.46 -0.12
CA ALA A 135 8.71 -22.74 -0.82
C ALA A 135 8.58 -22.55 -2.35
N MET A 136 7.86 -21.49 -2.78
CA MET A 136 7.68 -21.10 -4.17
C MET A 136 7.89 -19.59 -4.31
N ASN A 137 8.01 -19.09 -5.54
CA ASN A 137 8.07 -17.64 -5.83
C ASN A 137 9.14 -16.89 -5.01
N LYS A 138 10.32 -17.47 -4.89
CA LYS A 138 11.42 -17.03 -4.01
C LYS A 138 12.01 -15.66 -4.36
N SER A 139 11.73 -15.13 -5.55
CA SER A 139 12.18 -13.80 -6.03
C SER A 139 11.08 -12.72 -5.98
N ARG A 140 9.87 -13.08 -5.57
CA ARG A 140 8.70 -12.24 -5.77
C ARG A 140 8.80 -10.87 -5.10
N PHE A 141 9.31 -10.78 -3.89
CA PHE A 141 9.56 -9.48 -3.28
C PHE A 141 10.62 -8.67 -4.03
N SER A 142 11.73 -9.28 -4.42
CA SER A 142 12.78 -8.60 -5.19
C SER A 142 12.24 -8.06 -6.52
N GLU A 143 11.39 -8.83 -7.21
CA GLU A 143 10.70 -8.39 -8.42
C GLU A 143 9.79 -7.19 -8.14
N TYR A 144 9.00 -7.22 -7.06
CA TYR A 144 8.09 -6.14 -6.71
C TYR A 144 8.80 -4.86 -6.29
N PHE A 145 9.88 -4.97 -5.52
CA PHE A 145 10.70 -3.82 -5.15
C PHE A 145 11.41 -3.18 -6.36
N SER A 146 11.70 -3.93 -7.42
CA SER A 146 12.26 -3.39 -8.66
C SER A 146 11.30 -2.49 -9.43
N LEU A 147 9.98 -2.54 -9.12
CA LEU A 147 8.94 -1.70 -9.73
C LEU A 147 8.78 -0.35 -9.03
N ILE A 148 9.38 -0.17 -7.85
CA ILE A 148 9.34 1.11 -7.11
C ILE A 148 10.32 2.09 -7.80
N LYS A 149 9.80 3.24 -8.20
CA LYS A 149 10.55 4.29 -8.92
C LYS A 149 10.94 5.40 -7.97
#